data_51a80e2ae6e977f2dd774308364db865
#
_entry.id   51a80e2ae6e977f2dd774308364db865
#
_cell.length_a   1.000
_cell.length_b   1.000
_cell.length_c   1.000
_cell.angle_alpha   90.00
_cell.angle_beta   90.00
_cell.angle_gamma   90.00
#
_symmetry.space_group_name_H-M   'P 1'
#
loop_
_entity.id
_entity.type
_entity.pdbx_description
1 polymer ?
#
loop_
_entity_poly.entity_id
_entity_poly.type
_entity_poly.pdbx_seq_one_letter_code
_entity_poly.pdbx_strand_id
1 'polypeptide(L)'
;MNDLHLLRFSWELDIIFNLKNLTLPMLVPKRRIYFMTGLKENSHWIKEKALLLGFDACGISRAEFMPDDASRLKDWLDAGISGEMHYMANHFEKRSNPQKLVEGAKSVISVLLNYYPGEKQKDPASPVISKYAYGEDYHFVMKRMLKELMAYIGEISDPVNGRAFVDSAPVLERAWAVRAGLGWIGKNGMLISKEHGSFIFLGELVIDMELEYDKPEVKDYCGTCTRCIDACPTGAILPERVVDGSNCISYFTIEKKGDIPAKMKGRFRNRLFGCDICQDVCPWNKRLKPHNIPEFNPDPEWLEMSEEDWANFSESDFNRIFKDSPLERTKYKGLMRNLKFLQKDF
;
A
#
# COMPACT_ATOMS: atom_id res chain seq x y z
N MET A 1 57.32 15.58 30.20
CA MET A 1 57.64 16.38 29.01
C MET A 1 56.89 15.72 27.86
N ASN A 2 55.88 16.43 27.37
CA ASN A 2 54.80 15.94 26.52
C ASN A 2 55.15 16.16 25.06
N ASP A 3 54.99 15.13 24.22
CA ASP A 3 54.95 15.30 22.79
C ASP A 3 53.56 14.92 22.28
N LEU A 4 52.75 15.97 21.95
CA LEU A 4 51.51 15.86 21.23
C LEU A 4 51.83 15.83 19.72
N HIS A 5 51.67 14.70 19.06
CA HIS A 5 51.66 14.61 17.62
C HIS A 5 50.27 15.07 17.07
N LEU A 6 50.22 16.29 16.56
CA LEU A 6 49.14 16.82 15.74
C LEU A 6 49.22 16.20 14.35
N LEU A 7 48.31 15.30 14.00
CA LEU A 7 48.09 14.88 12.63
C LEU A 7 47.24 15.96 11.90
N ARG A 8 47.92 16.69 10.99
CA ARG A 8 47.25 17.55 10.01
C ARG A 8 46.59 16.71 8.94
N PHE A 9 45.27 16.81 8.83
CA PHE A 9 44.52 16.29 7.67
C PHE A 9 44.44 17.39 6.61
N SER A 10 44.98 17.14 5.43
CA SER A 10 44.75 17.97 4.22
C SER A 10 43.48 17.50 3.53
N TRP A 11 42.56 18.42 3.36
CA TRP A 11 41.35 18.25 2.54
C TRP A 11 41.65 18.78 1.13
N GLU A 12 41.75 17.90 0.16
CA GLU A 12 41.65 18.32 -1.26
C GLU A 12 40.18 18.19 -1.66
N LEU A 13 39.56 19.33 -1.90
CA LEU A 13 38.22 19.48 -2.45
C LEU A 13 38.37 19.68 -3.96
N ASP A 14 38.10 18.67 -4.75
CA ASP A 14 37.88 18.86 -6.19
C ASP A 14 36.45 19.40 -6.40
N ILE A 15 36.34 20.72 -6.54
CA ILE A 15 35.09 21.41 -6.89
C ILE A 15 35.04 21.52 -8.42
N ILE A 16 34.27 20.70 -9.08
CA ILE A 16 33.88 20.93 -10.47
C ILE A 16 32.57 21.72 -10.46
N PHE A 17 32.65 23.03 -10.69
CA PHE A 17 31.50 23.89 -10.92
C PHE A 17 30.98 23.71 -12.34
N ASN A 18 29.79 23.20 -12.50
CA ASN A 18 29.02 23.32 -13.72
C ASN A 18 27.78 24.20 -13.44
N LEU A 19 27.89 25.45 -13.82
CA LEU A 19 26.87 26.52 -13.63
C LEU A 19 25.78 26.37 -14.71
N LYS A 20 24.89 25.41 -14.60
CA LYS A 20 23.52 25.43 -15.19
C LYS A 20 22.66 24.41 -14.48
N ASN A 21 21.71 24.91 -13.70
CA ASN A 21 20.70 24.22 -12.86
C ASN A 21 21.14 23.97 -11.42
N LEU A 22 20.58 24.82 -10.52
CA LEU A 22 20.65 24.67 -9.07
C LEU A 22 19.88 23.43 -8.60
N THR A 23 20.55 22.30 -8.58
CA THR A 23 20.24 21.17 -7.70
C THR A 23 21.50 20.93 -6.89
N LEU A 24 21.46 21.20 -5.60
CA LEU A 24 22.54 20.85 -4.69
C LEU A 24 22.71 19.32 -4.74
N PRO A 25 23.85 18.80 -5.20
CA PRO A 25 24.14 17.39 -5.02
C PRO A 25 24.46 17.16 -3.54
N MET A 26 23.63 16.39 -2.83
CA MET A 26 24.04 15.86 -1.55
C MET A 26 25.28 15.00 -1.77
N LEU A 27 26.39 15.41 -1.19
CA LEU A 27 27.66 14.65 -1.16
C LEU A 27 27.43 13.37 -0.37
N VAL A 28 27.21 12.28 -1.08
CA VAL A 28 27.29 10.94 -0.51
C VAL A 28 28.77 10.61 -0.42
N PRO A 29 29.37 10.39 0.76
CA PRO A 29 30.78 10.08 0.87
C PRO A 29 31.09 8.74 0.21
N LYS A 30 31.88 8.74 -0.87
CA LYS A 30 32.46 7.55 -1.51
C LYS A 30 33.61 7.01 -0.66
N ARG A 31 33.33 6.55 0.57
CA ARG A 31 34.26 5.70 1.32
C ARG A 31 33.48 4.70 2.14
N ARG A 32 33.70 3.42 1.90
CA ARG A 32 33.40 2.33 2.82
C ARG A 32 34.12 2.61 4.16
N ILE A 33 33.51 3.42 4.99
CA ILE A 33 33.90 3.51 6.39
C ILE A 33 33.08 2.38 7.05
N TYR A 34 33.71 1.24 7.25
CA TYR A 34 33.23 0.22 8.17
C TYR A 34 33.25 0.80 9.60
N PHE A 35 32.30 1.67 9.90
CA PHE A 35 31.89 1.86 11.27
C PHE A 35 30.92 0.71 11.56
N MET A 36 31.13 0.05 12.69
CA MET A 36 30.04 -0.69 13.36
C MET A 36 29.00 0.38 13.75
N THR A 37 28.19 0.79 12.79
CA THR A 37 27.08 1.68 13.01
C THR A 37 26.09 0.93 13.88
N GLY A 38 25.63 1.53 14.96
CA GLY A 38 24.70 0.91 15.87
C GLY A 38 23.36 0.65 15.20
N LEU A 39 22.54 -0.24 15.75
CA LEU A 39 21.21 -0.57 15.23
C LEU A 39 20.38 0.69 14.96
N LYS A 40 20.56 1.73 15.80
CA LYS A 40 19.84 3.00 15.71
C LYS A 40 20.23 3.81 14.48
N GLU A 41 21.51 3.92 14.16
CA GLU A 41 22.00 4.67 13.01
C GLU A 41 21.55 4.03 11.71
N ASN A 42 21.64 2.70 11.59
CA ASN A 42 21.16 1.97 10.42
C ASN A 42 19.66 2.15 10.23
N SER A 43 18.88 2.04 11.31
CA SER A 43 17.43 2.25 11.27
C SER A 43 17.07 3.66 10.84
N HIS A 44 17.80 4.66 11.34
CA HIS A 44 17.60 6.06 10.95
C HIS A 44 17.88 6.26 9.45
N TRP A 45 19.03 5.80 8.95
CA TRP A 45 19.41 5.97 7.54
C TRP A 45 18.46 5.24 6.57
N ILE A 46 18.00 4.06 6.95
CA ILE A 46 17.01 3.31 6.15
C ILE A 46 15.70 4.10 6.04
N LYS A 47 15.20 4.67 7.15
CA LYS A 47 13.98 5.48 7.15
C LYS A 47 14.15 6.74 6.31
N GLU A 48 15.25 7.48 6.49
CA GLU A 48 15.58 8.67 5.69
C GLU A 48 15.66 8.32 4.20
N LYS A 49 16.33 7.20 3.86
CA LYS A 49 16.40 6.74 2.48
C LYS A 49 15.04 6.40 1.90
N ALA A 50 14.15 5.76 2.66
CA ALA A 50 12.79 5.48 2.23
C ALA A 50 12.02 6.77 1.89
N LEU A 51 12.12 7.79 2.75
CA LEU A 51 11.51 9.10 2.48
C LEU A 51 12.11 9.78 1.25
N LEU A 52 13.43 9.71 1.06
CA LEU A 52 14.11 10.25 -0.12
C LEU A 52 13.74 9.52 -1.42
N LEU A 53 13.37 8.26 -1.34
CA LEU A 53 12.84 7.50 -2.48
C LEU A 53 11.39 7.86 -2.82
N GLY A 54 10.71 8.63 -1.97
CA GLY A 54 9.34 9.10 -2.18
C GLY A 54 8.28 8.37 -1.38
N PHE A 55 8.64 7.44 -0.48
CA PHE A 55 7.67 6.89 0.46
C PHE A 55 7.22 7.97 1.46
N ASP A 56 5.95 7.95 1.83
CA ASP A 56 5.38 8.93 2.77
C ASP A 56 5.70 8.62 4.23
N ALA A 57 5.92 7.36 4.56
CA ALA A 57 6.37 6.92 5.88
C ALA A 57 7.10 5.58 5.82
N CYS A 58 7.96 5.34 6.81
CA CYS A 58 8.70 4.11 6.99
C CYS A 58 8.80 3.76 8.48
N GLY A 59 8.50 2.52 8.82
CA GLY A 59 8.62 2.01 10.18
C GLY A 59 9.21 0.60 10.19
N ILE A 60 9.78 0.21 11.32
CA ILE A 60 10.52 -1.05 11.46
C ILE A 60 9.97 -1.84 12.65
N SER A 61 9.65 -3.10 12.43
CA SER A 61 9.21 -4.02 13.47
C SER A 61 10.05 -5.28 13.52
N ARG A 62 10.04 -5.97 14.66
CA ARG A 62 10.72 -7.27 14.81
C ARG A 62 10.02 -8.33 13.95
N ALA A 63 10.80 -9.12 13.23
CA ALA A 63 10.29 -10.24 12.43
C ALA A 63 10.00 -11.44 13.35
N GLU A 64 8.80 -11.51 13.88
CA GLU A 64 8.37 -12.56 14.82
C GLU A 64 6.99 -13.12 14.44
N PHE A 65 6.64 -14.27 15.00
CA PHE A 65 5.29 -14.83 14.82
C PHE A 65 4.23 -13.91 15.42
N MET A 66 3.10 -13.76 14.73
CA MET A 66 1.98 -12.88 15.10
C MET A 66 0.76 -13.71 15.55
N PRO A 67 0.69 -14.19 16.81
CA PRO A 67 -0.37 -15.10 17.24
C PRO A 67 -1.77 -14.52 17.15
N ASP A 68 -1.95 -13.25 17.55
CA ASP A 68 -3.27 -12.60 17.54
C ASP A 68 -3.79 -12.36 16.12
N ASP A 69 -2.90 -11.97 15.19
CA ASP A 69 -3.26 -11.76 13.79
C ASP A 69 -3.53 -13.09 13.09
N ALA A 70 -2.79 -14.15 13.44
CA ALA A 70 -3.05 -15.50 12.99
C ALA A 70 -4.42 -16.00 13.45
N SER A 71 -4.77 -15.79 14.73
CA SER A 71 -6.10 -16.15 15.26
C SER A 71 -7.20 -15.40 14.53
N ARG A 72 -7.08 -14.08 14.38
CA ARG A 72 -8.07 -13.27 13.65
C ARG A 72 -8.26 -13.72 12.20
N LEU A 73 -7.18 -14.06 11.51
CA LEU A 73 -7.27 -14.58 10.14
C LEU A 73 -7.97 -15.94 10.13
N LYS A 74 -7.64 -16.82 11.06
CA LYS A 74 -8.28 -18.13 11.18
C LYS A 74 -9.79 -17.99 11.42
N ASP A 75 -10.19 -17.17 12.39
CA ASP A 75 -11.59 -16.94 12.73
C ASP A 75 -12.38 -16.39 11.52
N TRP A 76 -11.76 -15.47 10.77
CA TRP A 76 -12.34 -14.91 9.55
C TRP A 76 -12.53 -15.95 8.44
N LEU A 77 -11.58 -16.86 8.28
CA LEU A 77 -11.66 -17.98 7.33
C LEU A 77 -12.70 -19.00 7.77
N ASP A 78 -12.71 -19.38 9.05
CA ASP A 78 -13.64 -20.34 9.62
C ASP A 78 -15.11 -19.84 9.58
N ALA A 79 -15.30 -18.52 9.68
CA ALA A 79 -16.61 -17.88 9.51
C ALA A 79 -17.13 -17.91 8.06
N GLY A 80 -16.32 -18.33 7.08
CA GLY A 80 -16.72 -18.44 5.67
C GLY A 80 -16.99 -17.10 4.97
N ILE A 81 -16.57 -15.98 5.58
CA ILE A 81 -16.81 -14.62 5.06
C ILE A 81 -15.70 -14.11 4.12
N SER A 82 -14.82 -15.00 3.68
CA SER A 82 -13.79 -14.72 2.67
C SER A 82 -14.30 -14.75 1.22
N GLY A 83 -15.52 -15.24 0.99
CA GLY A 83 -16.02 -15.46 -0.37
C GLY A 83 -15.14 -16.44 -1.16
N GLU A 84 -14.86 -16.14 -2.42
CA GLU A 84 -14.00 -16.96 -3.30
C GLU A 84 -12.51 -16.65 -3.15
N MET A 85 -12.09 -15.86 -2.14
CA MET A 85 -10.69 -15.52 -1.89
C MET A 85 -9.95 -16.66 -1.16
N HIS A 86 -10.00 -17.88 -1.73
CA HIS A 86 -9.40 -19.10 -1.15
C HIS A 86 -7.88 -18.95 -0.95
N TYR A 87 -7.23 -18.06 -1.72
CA TYR A 87 -5.81 -17.78 -1.57
C TYR A 87 -5.46 -17.20 -0.19
N MET A 88 -6.43 -16.67 0.56
CA MET A 88 -6.19 -16.19 1.94
C MET A 88 -5.88 -17.32 2.91
N ALA A 89 -6.39 -18.53 2.66
CA ALA A 89 -6.05 -19.72 3.42
C ALA A 89 -4.69 -20.32 3.03
N ASN A 90 -4.21 -20.03 1.79
CA ASN A 90 -2.95 -20.55 1.30
C ASN A 90 -1.77 -19.95 2.08
N HIS A 91 -0.80 -20.82 2.39
CA HIS A 91 0.44 -20.41 3.07
C HIS A 91 0.19 -19.72 4.41
N PHE A 92 -0.80 -20.17 5.18
CA PHE A 92 -1.22 -19.56 6.45
C PHE A 92 -0.05 -19.32 7.41
N GLU A 93 0.85 -20.29 7.57
CA GLU A 93 2.04 -20.15 8.42
C GLU A 93 2.99 -19.04 7.95
N LYS A 94 3.12 -18.86 6.62
CA LYS A 94 3.96 -17.80 6.06
C LYS A 94 3.34 -16.43 6.28
N ARG A 95 2.00 -16.33 6.28
CA ARG A 95 1.30 -15.06 6.53
C ARG A 95 1.52 -14.55 7.93
N SER A 96 1.60 -15.45 8.90
CA SER A 96 1.74 -15.11 10.32
C SER A 96 3.18 -15.12 10.84
N ASN A 97 4.12 -15.68 10.07
CA ASN A 97 5.52 -15.79 10.48
C ASN A 97 6.48 -15.41 9.34
N PRO A 98 7.12 -14.25 9.38
CA PRO A 98 8.03 -13.77 8.33
C PRO A 98 9.29 -14.62 8.20
N GLN A 99 9.71 -15.34 9.24
CA GLN A 99 10.86 -16.26 9.17
C GLN A 99 10.57 -17.47 8.27
N LYS A 100 9.29 -17.77 7.98
CA LYS A 100 8.89 -18.75 6.98
C LYS A 100 8.95 -18.21 5.54
N LEU A 101 9.06 -16.89 5.37
CA LEU A 101 9.21 -16.21 4.08
C LEU A 101 10.66 -15.95 3.73
N VAL A 102 11.45 -15.52 4.71
CA VAL A 102 12.87 -15.22 4.62
C VAL A 102 13.57 -15.90 5.80
N GLU A 103 14.42 -16.84 5.50
CA GLU A 103 15.20 -17.57 6.51
C GLU A 103 16.10 -16.59 7.27
N GLY A 104 16.12 -16.71 8.61
CA GLY A 104 16.90 -15.84 9.48
C GLY A 104 16.35 -14.41 9.62
N ALA A 105 15.14 -14.11 9.11
CA ALA A 105 14.55 -12.79 9.22
C ALA A 105 14.54 -12.27 10.66
N LYS A 106 15.02 -11.02 10.84
CA LYS A 106 15.07 -10.30 12.11
C LYS A 106 14.22 -9.04 12.11
N SER A 107 14.10 -8.38 10.95
CA SER A 107 13.35 -7.13 10.82
C SER A 107 12.36 -7.16 9.66
N VAL A 108 11.23 -6.50 9.87
CA VAL A 108 10.27 -6.14 8.83
C VAL A 108 10.22 -4.62 8.75
N ILE A 109 10.61 -4.08 7.60
CA ILE A 109 10.53 -2.66 7.28
C ILE A 109 9.24 -2.49 6.50
N SER A 110 8.28 -1.75 7.06
CA SER A 110 7.03 -1.40 6.39
C SER A 110 7.08 0.03 5.88
N VAL A 111 6.56 0.27 4.68
CA VAL A 111 6.48 1.60 4.07
C VAL A 111 5.05 1.94 3.69
N LEU A 112 4.73 3.23 3.70
CA LEU A 112 3.47 3.78 3.21
C LEU A 112 3.73 4.60 1.95
N LEU A 113 2.81 4.52 0.98
CA LEU A 113 2.83 5.36 -0.21
C LEU A 113 1.41 5.87 -0.50
N ASN A 114 1.24 7.19 -0.44
CA ASN A 114 -0.03 7.86 -0.68
C ASN A 114 -0.47 7.70 -2.15
N TYR A 115 -1.73 7.30 -2.36
CA TYR A 115 -2.34 7.24 -3.70
C TYR A 115 -3.58 8.13 -3.84
N TYR A 116 -3.84 9.02 -2.87
CA TYR A 116 -4.98 9.91 -2.95
C TYR A 116 -4.82 10.85 -4.15
N PRO A 117 -5.72 10.78 -5.16
CA PRO A 117 -5.55 11.55 -6.39
C PRO A 117 -5.96 13.01 -6.21
N GLY A 118 -5.33 13.89 -7.01
CA GLY A 118 -5.76 15.29 -7.15
C GLY A 118 -6.99 15.45 -8.02
N GLU A 119 -7.25 14.49 -8.88
CA GLU A 119 -8.29 14.53 -9.91
C GLU A 119 -9.45 13.58 -9.61
N LYS A 120 -10.58 13.82 -10.27
CA LYS A 120 -11.82 13.02 -10.14
C LYS A 120 -12.47 12.87 -11.50
N GLN A 121 -13.25 11.80 -11.64
CA GLN A 121 -14.17 11.65 -12.78
C GLN A 121 -15.10 12.86 -12.84
N LYS A 122 -15.30 13.42 -14.03
CA LYS A 122 -16.06 14.67 -14.22
C LYS A 122 -17.56 14.44 -14.25
N ASP A 123 -18.00 13.39 -14.94
CA ASP A 123 -19.43 13.04 -15.00
C ASP A 123 -19.84 12.25 -13.74
N PRO A 124 -20.72 12.79 -12.89
CA PRO A 124 -21.20 12.09 -11.70
C PRO A 124 -22.11 10.87 -12.01
N ALA A 125 -22.62 10.76 -13.24
CA ALA A 125 -23.41 9.63 -13.70
C ALA A 125 -22.53 8.45 -14.15
N SER A 126 -21.26 8.73 -14.51
CA SER A 126 -20.32 7.71 -14.95
C SER A 126 -20.04 6.65 -13.89
N PRO A 127 -19.82 5.40 -14.29
CA PRO A 127 -19.37 4.33 -13.39
C PRO A 127 -18.09 4.66 -12.69
N VAL A 128 -18.01 4.41 -11.37
CA VAL A 128 -16.91 4.84 -10.51
C VAL A 128 -15.85 3.76 -10.38
N ILE A 129 -14.60 4.12 -10.64
CA ILE A 129 -13.41 3.32 -10.38
C ILE A 129 -12.82 3.75 -9.02
N SER A 130 -12.38 2.81 -8.23
CA SER A 130 -11.69 3.06 -6.95
C SER A 130 -10.35 3.76 -7.19
N LYS A 131 -10.02 4.74 -6.34
CA LYS A 131 -8.85 5.63 -6.51
C LYS A 131 -7.51 4.90 -6.60
N TYR A 132 -7.39 3.74 -5.93
CA TYR A 132 -6.14 2.97 -5.98
C TYR A 132 -5.80 2.44 -7.38
N ALA A 133 -6.77 2.42 -8.28
CA ALA A 133 -6.64 1.88 -9.62
C ALA A 133 -6.62 2.97 -10.72
N TYR A 134 -6.33 4.21 -10.35
CA TYR A 134 -6.35 5.34 -11.28
C TYR A 134 -5.19 5.33 -12.28
N GLY A 135 -4.01 4.98 -11.85
CA GLY A 135 -2.81 4.98 -12.69
C GLY A 135 -2.21 3.60 -12.90
N GLU A 136 -0.88 3.57 -13.03
CA GLU A 136 -0.08 2.34 -13.15
C GLU A 136 -0.28 1.43 -11.93
N ASP A 137 -0.19 0.13 -12.15
CA ASP A 137 -0.30 -0.87 -11.09
C ASP A 137 0.78 -0.65 -10.02
N TYR A 138 0.32 -0.31 -8.82
CA TYR A 138 1.17 -0.02 -7.67
C TYR A 138 2.15 -1.14 -7.31
N HIS A 139 1.87 -2.38 -7.71
CA HIS A 139 2.79 -3.49 -7.52
C HIS A 139 4.13 -3.25 -8.24
N PHE A 140 4.10 -2.67 -9.43
CA PHE A 140 5.31 -2.37 -10.18
C PHE A 140 6.06 -1.19 -9.57
N VAL A 141 5.35 -0.11 -9.30
CA VAL A 141 5.91 1.12 -8.73
C VAL A 141 6.57 0.83 -7.38
N MET A 142 5.84 0.25 -6.44
CA MET A 142 6.34 -0.01 -5.10
C MET A 142 7.47 -1.04 -5.08
N LYS A 143 7.39 -2.10 -5.91
CA LYS A 143 8.48 -3.10 -5.99
C LYS A 143 9.77 -2.48 -6.52
N ARG A 144 9.69 -1.53 -7.48
CA ARG A 144 10.84 -0.77 -7.95
C ARG A 144 11.48 0.03 -6.82
N MET A 145 10.67 0.83 -6.09
CA MET A 145 11.13 1.64 -4.97
C MET A 145 11.71 0.79 -3.81
N LEU A 146 11.05 -0.31 -3.45
CA LEU A 146 11.56 -1.24 -2.44
C LEU A 146 12.86 -1.93 -2.85
N LYS A 147 13.04 -2.23 -4.13
CA LYS A 147 14.30 -2.78 -4.65
C LYS A 147 15.45 -1.77 -4.50
N GLU A 148 15.19 -0.49 -4.74
CA GLU A 148 16.18 0.57 -4.53
C GLU A 148 16.51 0.74 -3.04
N LEU A 149 15.52 0.66 -2.17
CA LEU A 149 15.75 0.68 -0.71
C LEU A 149 16.58 -0.52 -0.26
N MET A 150 16.29 -1.72 -0.76
CA MET A 150 17.04 -2.93 -0.46
C MET A 150 18.48 -2.84 -0.96
N ALA A 151 18.73 -2.28 -2.13
CA ALA A 151 20.07 -2.03 -2.66
C ALA A 151 20.87 -1.09 -1.75
N TYR A 152 20.25 0.00 -1.28
CA TYR A 152 20.86 0.91 -0.33
C TYR A 152 21.20 0.25 1.00
N ILE A 153 20.34 -0.63 1.53
CA ILE A 153 20.63 -1.39 2.75
C ILE A 153 21.89 -2.23 2.57
N GLY A 154 22.06 -2.87 1.41
CA GLY A 154 23.27 -3.63 1.09
C GLY A 154 24.53 -2.77 0.91
N GLU A 155 24.40 -1.46 0.68
CA GLU A 155 25.54 -0.52 0.61
C GLU A 155 26.04 -0.06 1.99
N ILE A 156 25.14 0.03 2.97
CA ILE A 156 25.44 0.53 4.32
C ILE A 156 25.72 -0.56 5.35
N SER A 157 25.56 -1.82 4.99
CA SER A 157 25.72 -2.97 5.88
C SER A 157 26.50 -4.10 5.23
N ASP A 158 26.83 -5.14 6.02
CA ASP A 158 27.25 -6.44 5.48
C ASP A 158 26.15 -7.01 4.56
N PRO A 159 26.47 -8.03 3.74
CA PRO A 159 25.47 -8.64 2.87
C PRO A 159 24.22 -9.03 3.64
N VAL A 160 23.07 -8.46 3.24
CA VAL A 160 21.76 -8.70 3.85
C VAL A 160 20.92 -9.57 2.91
N ASN A 161 20.42 -10.67 3.47
CA ASN A 161 19.42 -11.47 2.78
C ASN A 161 18.01 -10.93 3.10
N GLY A 162 17.20 -10.75 2.07
CA GLY A 162 15.85 -10.22 2.25
C GLY A 162 15.02 -10.26 0.98
N ARG A 163 13.73 -9.95 1.15
CA ARG A 163 12.77 -9.92 0.06
C ARG A 163 11.79 -8.77 0.22
N ALA A 164 11.41 -8.17 -0.92
CA ALA A 164 10.35 -7.18 -1.00
C ALA A 164 8.99 -7.85 -1.28
N PHE A 165 7.97 -7.36 -0.61
CA PHE A 165 6.59 -7.81 -0.74
C PHE A 165 5.67 -6.60 -0.94
N VAL A 166 4.67 -6.77 -1.81
CA VAL A 166 3.58 -5.81 -2.05
C VAL A 166 2.36 -6.63 -2.40
N ASP A 167 1.32 -6.59 -1.57
CA ASP A 167 -0.01 -7.20 -1.70
C ASP A 167 -0.04 -8.69 -2.09
N SER A 168 0.53 -9.06 -3.22
CA SER A 168 0.38 -10.39 -3.84
C SER A 168 1.09 -11.55 -3.11
N ALA A 169 1.75 -11.29 -1.98
CA ALA A 169 2.46 -12.27 -1.17
C ALA A 169 1.66 -12.71 0.07
N PRO A 170 2.01 -13.85 0.70
CA PRO A 170 1.40 -14.26 1.96
C PRO A 170 1.97 -13.46 3.14
N VAL A 171 1.69 -12.16 3.17
CA VAL A 171 2.08 -11.18 4.20
C VAL A 171 0.84 -10.49 4.74
N LEU A 172 0.77 -10.27 6.04
CA LEU A 172 -0.29 -9.49 6.69
C LEU A 172 0.17 -8.02 6.81
N GLU A 173 0.28 -7.33 5.67
CA GLU A 173 0.88 -5.99 5.55
C GLU A 173 0.34 -4.98 6.56
N ARG A 174 -0.98 -4.91 6.72
CA ARG A 174 -1.61 -3.99 7.70
C ARG A 174 -1.20 -4.28 9.14
N ALA A 175 -1.01 -5.55 9.49
CA ALA A 175 -0.56 -5.94 10.83
C ALA A 175 0.91 -5.54 11.04
N TRP A 176 1.76 -5.71 10.03
CA TRP A 176 3.15 -5.26 10.07
C TRP A 176 3.25 -3.74 10.19
N ALA A 177 2.48 -3.00 9.41
CA ALA A 177 2.43 -1.53 9.48
C ALA A 177 2.01 -1.02 10.86
N VAL A 178 1.03 -1.67 11.53
CA VAL A 178 0.65 -1.35 12.92
C VAL A 178 1.80 -1.61 13.88
N ARG A 179 2.49 -2.76 13.75
CA ARG A 179 3.66 -3.13 14.57
C ARG A 179 4.83 -2.17 14.38
N ALA A 180 4.96 -1.63 13.18
CA ALA A 180 5.96 -0.62 12.81
C ALA A 180 5.54 0.82 13.20
N GLY A 181 4.42 1.01 13.91
CA GLY A 181 3.99 2.32 14.41
C GLY A 181 3.38 3.25 13.36
N LEU A 182 3.04 2.75 12.16
CA LEU A 182 2.60 3.57 11.04
C LEU A 182 1.11 3.95 11.09
N GLY A 183 0.34 3.36 11.99
CA GLY A 183 -1.08 3.65 12.16
C GLY A 183 -1.82 2.54 12.89
N TRP A 184 -3.14 2.54 12.79
CA TRP A 184 -4.02 1.54 13.39
C TRP A 184 -4.99 0.97 12.37
N ILE A 185 -5.53 -0.22 12.62
CA ILE A 185 -6.59 -0.79 11.77
C ILE A 185 -7.93 -0.18 12.18
N GLY A 186 -8.56 0.54 11.25
CA GLY A 186 -9.87 1.14 11.43
C GLY A 186 -11.01 0.13 11.44
N LYS A 187 -12.23 0.58 11.79
CA LYS A 187 -13.44 -0.25 11.76
C LYS A 187 -13.77 -0.79 10.35
N ASN A 188 -13.31 -0.09 9.31
CA ASN A 188 -13.43 -0.50 7.91
C ASN A 188 -12.35 -1.51 7.46
N GLY A 189 -11.49 -1.98 8.37
CA GLY A 189 -10.42 -2.92 8.07
C GLY A 189 -9.21 -2.33 7.37
N MET A 190 -9.20 -1.02 7.05
CA MET A 190 -8.04 -0.35 6.44
C MET A 190 -7.03 0.07 7.50
N LEU A 191 -5.74 0.09 7.14
CA LEU A 191 -4.77 0.85 7.93
C LEU A 191 -5.11 2.33 7.81
N ILE A 192 -5.08 3.05 8.92
CA ILE A 192 -5.28 4.50 8.99
C ILE A 192 -4.05 5.12 9.62
N SER A 193 -3.33 5.96 8.88
CA SER A 193 -2.27 6.81 9.39
C SER A 193 -2.85 8.15 9.86
N LYS A 194 -2.27 8.75 10.91
CA LYS A 194 -2.70 10.07 11.40
C LYS A 194 -2.46 11.16 10.36
N GLU A 195 -1.39 11.04 9.59
CA GLU A 195 -0.94 12.05 8.63
C GLU A 195 -1.44 11.79 7.22
N HIS A 196 -1.50 10.50 6.82
CA HIS A 196 -1.76 10.08 5.45
C HIS A 196 -3.15 9.43 5.26
N GLY A 197 -3.98 9.36 6.32
CA GLY A 197 -5.30 8.73 6.25
C GLY A 197 -5.21 7.25 5.87
N SER A 198 -6.13 6.79 4.99
CA SER A 198 -6.17 5.38 4.58
C SER A 198 -6.05 5.16 3.06
N PHE A 199 -5.88 6.24 2.27
CA PHE A 199 -5.59 6.13 0.84
C PHE A 199 -4.08 5.92 0.64
N ILE A 200 -3.56 4.82 1.17
CA ILE A 200 -2.14 4.46 1.22
C ILE A 200 -1.92 3.03 0.76
N PHE A 201 -0.93 2.80 -0.07
CA PHE A 201 -0.38 1.50 -0.37
C PHE A 201 0.61 1.09 0.71
N LEU A 202 0.76 -0.21 0.90
CA LEU A 202 1.69 -0.84 1.84
C LEU A 202 2.72 -1.66 1.07
N GLY A 203 3.91 -1.74 1.63
CA GLY A 203 4.94 -2.63 1.14
C GLY A 203 5.95 -2.96 2.24
N GLU A 204 6.54 -4.13 2.18
CA GLU A 204 7.47 -4.63 3.19
C GLU A 204 8.77 -5.11 2.59
N LEU A 205 9.86 -4.83 3.32
CA LEU A 205 11.11 -5.57 3.21
C LEU A 205 11.25 -6.46 4.45
N VAL A 206 11.33 -7.76 4.24
CA VAL A 206 11.66 -8.72 5.29
C VAL A 206 13.13 -9.08 5.13
N ILE A 207 13.96 -8.80 6.16
CA ILE A 207 15.42 -8.92 6.11
C ILE A 207 15.99 -9.65 7.32
N ASP A 208 17.16 -10.27 7.15
CA ASP A 208 17.91 -10.96 8.22
C ASP A 208 18.81 -10.03 9.05
N MET A 209 18.78 -8.72 8.77
CA MET A 209 19.47 -7.69 9.53
C MET A 209 18.67 -7.26 10.75
N GLU A 210 19.30 -7.18 11.91
CA GLU A 210 18.71 -6.60 13.11
C GLU A 210 18.77 -5.08 13.08
N LEU A 211 17.66 -4.42 13.46
CA LEU A 211 17.50 -2.97 13.48
C LEU A 211 16.88 -2.49 14.79
N GLU A 212 16.90 -1.19 15.06
CA GLU A 212 16.09 -0.60 16.13
C GLU A 212 14.61 -0.62 15.71
N TYR A 213 13.77 -1.20 16.57
CA TYR A 213 12.34 -1.37 16.28
C TYR A 213 11.52 -0.20 16.78
N ASP A 214 10.53 0.19 15.99
CA ASP A 214 9.53 1.18 16.38
C ASP A 214 8.52 0.58 17.37
N LYS A 215 7.83 1.46 18.07
CA LYS A 215 6.76 1.05 18.99
C LYS A 215 5.45 0.96 18.19
N PRO A 216 4.68 -0.13 18.36
CA PRO A 216 3.40 -0.25 17.69
C PRO A 216 2.42 0.86 18.12
N GLU A 217 1.55 1.28 17.21
CA GLU A 217 0.43 2.15 17.55
C GLU A 217 -0.67 1.31 18.20
N VAL A 218 -0.85 1.48 19.48
CA VAL A 218 -1.81 0.69 20.27
C VAL A 218 -3.15 1.39 20.48
N LYS A 219 -3.23 2.70 20.17
CA LYS A 219 -4.43 3.49 20.38
C LYS A 219 -5.39 3.38 19.20
N ASP A 220 -6.65 3.13 19.51
CA ASP A 220 -7.75 3.23 18.55
C ASP A 220 -8.30 4.66 18.47
N TYR A 221 -8.12 5.29 17.33
CA TYR A 221 -8.63 6.64 17.09
C TYR A 221 -9.98 6.65 16.34
N CYS A 222 -10.59 5.50 16.07
CA CYS A 222 -11.98 5.43 15.58
C CYS A 222 -12.98 5.78 16.68
N GLY A 223 -12.70 5.40 17.93
CA GLY A 223 -13.57 5.67 19.07
C GLY A 223 -15.03 5.25 18.82
N THR A 224 -15.97 6.14 19.07
CA THR A 224 -17.41 5.92 18.87
C THR A 224 -17.88 6.14 17.42
N CYS A 225 -17.01 6.57 16.49
CA CYS A 225 -17.38 6.84 15.11
C CYS A 225 -17.84 5.56 14.38
N THR A 226 -18.99 5.64 13.69
CA THR A 226 -19.59 4.53 12.91
C THR A 226 -19.76 4.85 11.42
N ARG A 227 -19.24 5.98 10.93
CA ARG A 227 -19.51 6.50 9.58
C ARG A 227 -19.27 5.49 8.46
N CYS A 228 -18.18 4.70 8.54
CA CYS A 228 -17.88 3.70 7.53
C CYS A 228 -18.85 2.51 7.58
N ILE A 229 -19.32 2.13 8.76
CA ILE A 229 -20.33 1.08 8.98
C ILE A 229 -21.66 1.54 8.36
N ASP A 230 -22.13 2.74 8.75
CA ASP A 230 -23.41 3.31 8.34
C ASP A 230 -23.46 3.59 6.83
N ALA A 231 -22.33 3.96 6.24
CA ALA A 231 -22.22 4.26 4.81
C ALA A 231 -22.13 3.02 3.92
N CYS A 232 -21.76 1.85 4.46
CA CYS A 232 -21.58 0.64 3.67
C CYS A 232 -22.93 0.13 3.11
N PRO A 233 -23.16 0.20 1.79
CA PRO A 233 -24.47 -0.09 1.24
C PRO A 233 -24.83 -1.58 1.26
N THR A 234 -23.85 -2.43 1.49
CA THR A 234 -24.02 -3.88 1.54
C THR A 234 -23.96 -4.43 2.97
N GLY A 235 -23.64 -3.58 3.97
CA GLY A 235 -23.46 -4.00 5.35
C GLY A 235 -22.23 -4.90 5.58
N ALA A 236 -21.24 -4.80 4.71
CA ALA A 236 -20.04 -5.66 4.79
C ALA A 236 -19.13 -5.34 5.99
N ILE A 237 -19.27 -4.18 6.62
CA ILE A 237 -18.45 -3.78 7.78
C ILE A 237 -19.23 -4.09 9.05
N LEU A 238 -18.81 -5.14 9.75
CA LEU A 238 -19.44 -5.59 10.98
C LEU A 238 -18.95 -4.77 12.20
N PRO A 239 -19.75 -4.68 13.29
CA PRO A 239 -19.41 -3.85 14.44
C PRO A 239 -18.07 -4.18 15.09
N GLU A 240 -17.66 -5.44 15.07
CA GLU A 240 -16.45 -5.99 15.71
C GLU A 240 -15.16 -5.72 14.91
N ARG A 241 -15.18 -4.79 13.93
CA ARG A 241 -14.05 -4.49 13.02
C ARG A 241 -13.72 -5.61 12.06
N VAL A 242 -14.68 -6.47 11.82
CA VAL A 242 -14.59 -7.54 10.85
C VAL A 242 -15.23 -7.06 9.55
N VAL A 243 -14.54 -7.28 8.44
CA VAL A 243 -15.11 -7.04 7.11
C VAL A 243 -15.55 -8.37 6.54
N ASP A 244 -16.85 -8.51 6.30
CA ASP A 244 -17.40 -9.60 5.51
C ASP A 244 -16.99 -9.40 4.04
N GLY A 245 -15.88 -10.04 3.67
CA GLY A 245 -15.35 -9.96 2.32
C GLY A 245 -16.35 -10.42 1.28
N SER A 246 -17.17 -11.44 1.59
CA SER A 246 -18.16 -12.01 0.67
C SER A 246 -19.33 -11.06 0.33
N ASN A 247 -19.51 -9.99 1.12
CA ASN A 247 -20.51 -8.94 0.92
C ASN A 247 -19.89 -7.57 0.51
N CYS A 248 -18.56 -7.48 0.42
CA CYS A 248 -17.89 -6.24 0.02
C CYS A 248 -18.02 -5.99 -1.49
N ILE A 249 -18.33 -4.76 -1.90
CA ILE A 249 -18.39 -4.38 -3.31
C ILE A 249 -17.05 -4.61 -4.02
N SER A 250 -15.93 -4.32 -3.35
CA SER A 250 -14.59 -4.59 -3.92
C SER A 250 -14.41 -6.06 -4.25
N TYR A 251 -14.86 -6.96 -3.38
CA TYR A 251 -14.83 -8.40 -3.67
C TYR A 251 -15.63 -8.74 -4.94
N PHE A 252 -16.86 -8.25 -5.05
CA PHE A 252 -17.70 -8.55 -6.22
C PHE A 252 -17.12 -8.01 -7.51
N THR A 253 -16.52 -6.83 -7.47
CA THR A 253 -16.05 -6.15 -8.69
C THR A 253 -14.63 -6.57 -9.09
N ILE A 254 -13.83 -7.14 -8.19
CA ILE A 254 -12.44 -7.51 -8.45
C ILE A 254 -12.22 -9.02 -8.39
N GLU A 255 -12.64 -9.67 -7.29
CA GLU A 255 -12.23 -11.04 -6.96
C GLU A 255 -13.22 -12.10 -7.45
N LYS A 256 -14.52 -11.80 -7.33
CA LYS A 256 -15.56 -12.77 -7.67
C LYS A 256 -15.49 -13.20 -9.12
N LYS A 257 -15.50 -14.54 -9.31
CA LYS A 257 -15.66 -15.14 -10.64
C LYS A 257 -17.13 -15.38 -10.94
N GLY A 258 -17.51 -15.38 -12.22
CA GLY A 258 -18.91 -15.58 -12.63
C GLY A 258 -19.80 -14.37 -12.28
N ASP A 259 -21.10 -14.62 -12.21
CA ASP A 259 -22.11 -13.55 -12.08
C ASP A 259 -22.20 -12.99 -10.65
N ILE A 260 -22.53 -11.72 -10.56
CA ILE A 260 -22.84 -11.05 -9.30
C ILE A 260 -24.27 -11.43 -8.90
N PRO A 261 -24.53 -11.86 -7.65
CA PRO A 261 -25.85 -12.28 -7.23
C PRO A 261 -26.91 -11.17 -7.39
N ALA A 262 -28.09 -11.51 -7.91
CA ALA A 262 -29.18 -10.57 -8.15
C ALA A 262 -29.58 -9.77 -6.90
N LYS A 263 -29.49 -10.38 -5.69
CA LYS A 263 -29.75 -9.68 -4.42
C LYS A 263 -28.87 -8.45 -4.16
N MET A 264 -27.78 -8.30 -4.91
CA MET A 264 -26.85 -7.17 -4.81
C MET A 264 -27.22 -6.02 -5.76
N LYS A 265 -28.20 -6.20 -6.66
CA LYS A 265 -28.65 -5.18 -7.60
C LYS A 265 -29.09 -3.91 -6.86
N GLY A 266 -28.70 -2.75 -7.38
CA GLY A 266 -28.99 -1.44 -6.77
C GLY A 266 -28.12 -1.07 -5.55
N ARG A 267 -27.30 -1.98 -5.00
CA ARG A 267 -26.50 -1.72 -3.80
C ARG A 267 -25.12 -1.11 -4.10
N PHE A 268 -24.65 -1.17 -5.35
CA PHE A 268 -23.28 -0.78 -5.68
C PHE A 268 -23.03 0.72 -5.81
N ARG A 269 -24.09 1.54 -5.80
CA ARG A 269 -23.96 3.01 -5.93
C ARG A 269 -22.98 3.41 -7.04
N ASN A 270 -23.17 2.81 -8.22
CA ASN A 270 -22.36 3.03 -9.43
C ASN A 270 -20.87 2.63 -9.34
N ARG A 271 -20.46 1.76 -8.39
CA ARG A 271 -19.07 1.27 -8.25
C ARG A 271 -18.79 0.19 -9.28
N LEU A 272 -17.97 0.53 -10.30
CA LEU A 272 -17.60 -0.36 -11.40
C LEU A 272 -16.43 -1.27 -11.03
N PHE A 273 -15.43 -0.72 -10.33
CA PHE A 273 -14.21 -1.44 -9.94
C PHE A 273 -13.72 -0.94 -8.59
N GLY A 274 -13.64 -1.83 -7.60
CA GLY A 274 -13.30 -1.46 -6.23
C GLY A 274 -14.41 -0.67 -5.54
N CYS A 275 -14.13 -0.15 -4.34
CA CYS A 275 -15.09 0.64 -3.56
C CYS A 275 -14.39 1.47 -2.50
N ASP A 276 -14.49 2.78 -2.60
CA ASP A 276 -13.90 3.71 -1.63
C ASP A 276 -14.91 4.28 -0.61
N ILE A 277 -16.18 3.83 -0.63
CA ILE A 277 -17.26 4.46 0.18
C ILE A 277 -16.87 4.58 1.66
N CYS A 278 -16.33 3.52 2.25
CA CYS A 278 -15.92 3.52 3.66
C CYS A 278 -14.71 4.43 3.94
N GLN A 279 -13.85 4.64 2.96
CA GLN A 279 -12.70 5.56 3.03
C GLN A 279 -13.14 7.01 2.80
N ASP A 280 -14.05 7.26 1.83
CA ASP A 280 -14.55 8.60 1.52
C ASP A 280 -15.27 9.27 2.69
N VAL A 281 -15.98 8.50 3.52
CA VAL A 281 -16.69 9.02 4.69
C VAL A 281 -15.82 9.10 5.95
N CYS A 282 -14.59 8.57 5.90
CA CYS A 282 -13.70 8.53 7.05
C CYS A 282 -13.20 9.94 7.41
N PRO A 283 -13.34 10.39 8.66
CA PRO A 283 -12.87 11.71 9.08
C PRO A 283 -11.37 11.93 8.87
N TRP A 284 -10.59 10.85 8.95
CA TRP A 284 -9.13 10.88 8.78
C TRP A 284 -8.69 11.15 7.35
N ASN A 285 -9.60 10.97 6.37
CA ASN A 285 -9.34 11.23 4.95
C ASN A 285 -9.77 12.64 4.48
N LYS A 286 -10.31 13.49 5.37
CA LYS A 286 -10.88 14.79 4.96
C LYS A 286 -9.85 15.85 4.54
N ARG A 287 -8.60 15.71 4.99
CA ARG A 287 -7.55 16.73 4.80
C ARG A 287 -6.32 16.18 4.09
N LEU A 288 -6.51 15.12 3.32
CA LEU A 288 -5.42 14.53 2.57
C LEU A 288 -4.94 15.45 1.48
N LYS A 289 -3.63 15.45 1.29
CA LYS A 289 -3.01 16.06 0.11
C LYS A 289 -2.95 15.01 -1.01
N PRO A 290 -3.09 15.43 -2.27
CA PRO A 290 -2.82 14.53 -3.40
C PRO A 290 -1.42 13.94 -3.33
N HIS A 291 -1.25 12.74 -3.91
CA HIS A 291 0.06 12.14 -4.10
C HIS A 291 0.92 12.92 -5.10
N ASN A 292 2.23 12.69 -5.06
CA ASN A 292 3.20 13.28 -5.98
C ASN A 292 3.86 12.24 -6.91
N ILE A 293 3.26 11.07 -7.05
CA ILE A 293 3.79 9.96 -7.87
C ILE A 293 3.17 10.04 -9.27
N PRO A 294 3.92 10.40 -10.31
CA PRO A 294 3.37 10.58 -11.66
C PRO A 294 2.68 9.33 -12.20
N GLU A 295 3.20 8.15 -11.88
CA GLU A 295 2.67 6.86 -12.29
C GLU A 295 1.26 6.57 -11.76
N PHE A 296 0.86 7.21 -10.66
CA PHE A 296 -0.49 7.05 -10.08
C PHE A 296 -1.52 8.03 -10.65
N ASN A 297 -1.10 8.97 -11.51
CA ASN A 297 -2.03 9.86 -12.18
C ASN A 297 -2.92 9.07 -13.13
N PRO A 298 -4.23 9.35 -13.14
CA PRO A 298 -5.14 8.71 -14.09
C PRO A 298 -4.86 9.16 -15.52
N ASP A 299 -5.12 8.30 -16.49
CA ASP A 299 -5.22 8.73 -17.88
C ASP A 299 -6.39 9.74 -18.02
N PRO A 300 -6.15 10.95 -18.55
CA PRO A 300 -7.18 11.99 -18.65
C PRO A 300 -8.40 11.54 -19.46
N GLU A 301 -8.25 10.66 -20.43
CA GLU A 301 -9.33 10.22 -21.30
C GLU A 301 -10.49 9.59 -20.51
N TRP A 302 -10.19 8.61 -19.64
CA TRP A 302 -11.27 7.95 -18.91
C TRP A 302 -11.90 8.82 -17.80
N LEU A 303 -11.18 9.84 -17.31
CA LEU A 303 -11.76 10.81 -16.37
C LEU A 303 -12.88 11.64 -17.00
N GLU A 304 -12.79 11.87 -18.32
CA GLU A 304 -13.76 12.62 -19.10
C GLU A 304 -14.93 11.78 -19.60
N MET A 305 -14.83 10.43 -19.57
CA MET A 305 -15.83 9.54 -20.13
C MET A 305 -17.20 9.73 -19.47
N SER A 306 -18.21 9.94 -20.32
CA SER A 306 -19.61 9.99 -19.95
C SER A 306 -20.21 8.59 -19.77
N GLU A 307 -21.46 8.51 -19.27
CA GLU A 307 -22.21 7.24 -19.20
C GLU A 307 -22.36 6.60 -20.59
N GLU A 308 -22.53 7.42 -21.66
CA GLU A 308 -22.65 6.95 -23.05
C GLU A 308 -21.31 6.36 -23.55
N ASP A 309 -20.15 6.96 -23.23
CA ASP A 309 -18.86 6.44 -23.60
C ASP A 309 -18.63 5.06 -22.95
N TRP A 310 -19.02 4.90 -21.69
CA TRP A 310 -18.96 3.60 -21.00
C TRP A 310 -19.92 2.56 -21.63
N ALA A 311 -21.07 2.96 -22.13
CA ALA A 311 -21.99 2.05 -22.80
C ALA A 311 -21.42 1.51 -24.12
N ASN A 312 -20.58 2.29 -24.79
CA ASN A 312 -19.92 1.94 -26.06
C ASN A 312 -18.47 1.43 -25.87
N PHE A 313 -18.02 1.24 -24.64
CA PHE A 313 -16.63 0.90 -24.29
C PHE A 313 -16.22 -0.47 -24.83
N SER A 314 -15.18 -0.49 -25.66
CA SER A 314 -14.71 -1.69 -26.34
C SER A 314 -13.50 -2.34 -25.63
N GLU A 315 -13.16 -3.59 -26.01
CA GLU A 315 -11.95 -4.27 -25.55
C GLU A 315 -10.66 -3.56 -26.02
N SER A 316 -10.71 -2.92 -27.18
CA SER A 316 -9.64 -2.09 -27.70
C SER A 316 -9.36 -0.88 -26.79
N ASP A 317 -10.43 -0.21 -26.32
CA ASP A 317 -10.32 0.91 -25.39
C ASP A 317 -9.77 0.44 -24.04
N PHE A 318 -10.26 -0.69 -23.53
CA PHE A 318 -9.76 -1.28 -22.30
C PHE A 318 -8.25 -1.54 -22.36
N ASN A 319 -7.78 -2.19 -23.42
CA ASN A 319 -6.37 -2.53 -23.59
C ASN A 319 -5.47 -1.31 -23.79
N ARG A 320 -6.02 -0.20 -24.25
CA ARG A 320 -5.30 1.05 -24.46
C ARG A 320 -5.28 1.92 -23.20
N ILE A 321 -6.45 2.18 -22.60
CA ILE A 321 -6.60 3.12 -21.49
C ILE A 321 -6.12 2.51 -20.16
N PHE A 322 -6.42 1.24 -19.92
CA PHE A 322 -6.13 0.57 -18.66
C PHE A 322 -4.92 -0.38 -18.74
N LYS A 323 -4.06 -0.18 -19.75
CA LYS A 323 -2.81 -0.91 -19.85
C LYS A 323 -1.93 -0.66 -18.62
N ASP A 324 -1.33 -1.73 -18.10
CA ASP A 324 -0.47 -1.73 -16.91
C ASP A 324 -1.16 -1.17 -15.64
N SER A 325 -2.51 -1.14 -15.61
CA SER A 325 -3.29 -0.70 -14.45
C SER A 325 -3.83 -1.88 -13.64
N PRO A 326 -4.25 -1.67 -12.37
CA PRO A 326 -4.87 -2.72 -11.56
C PRO A 326 -6.16 -3.30 -12.16
N LEU A 327 -6.81 -2.60 -13.12
CA LEU A 327 -8.02 -3.09 -13.79
C LEU A 327 -7.76 -4.34 -14.64
N GLU A 328 -6.53 -4.56 -15.09
CA GLU A 328 -6.17 -5.77 -15.84
C GLU A 328 -6.44 -7.07 -15.06
N ARG A 329 -6.48 -7.01 -13.73
CA ARG A 329 -6.80 -8.16 -12.87
C ARG A 329 -8.19 -8.75 -13.18
N THR A 330 -9.18 -7.91 -13.48
CA THR A 330 -10.52 -8.38 -13.84
C THR A 330 -10.69 -8.67 -15.34
N LYS A 331 -9.77 -8.19 -16.14
CA LYS A 331 -9.81 -8.23 -17.62
C LYS A 331 -11.04 -7.50 -18.16
N TYR A 332 -11.07 -7.22 -19.44
CA TYR A 332 -12.23 -6.60 -20.12
C TYR A 332 -13.55 -7.32 -19.79
N LYS A 333 -13.57 -8.64 -19.86
CA LYS A 333 -14.78 -9.45 -19.57
C LYS A 333 -15.33 -9.19 -18.17
N GLY A 334 -14.48 -9.09 -17.17
CA GLY A 334 -14.89 -8.82 -15.77
C GLY A 334 -15.40 -7.40 -15.61
N LEU A 335 -14.75 -6.41 -16.25
CA LEU A 335 -15.18 -5.03 -16.22
C LEU A 335 -16.57 -4.88 -16.88
N MET A 336 -16.79 -5.49 -18.06
CA MET A 336 -18.08 -5.46 -18.77
C MET A 336 -19.18 -6.19 -18.01
N ARG A 337 -18.86 -7.30 -17.30
CA ARG A 337 -19.80 -7.93 -16.37
C ARG A 337 -20.26 -6.93 -15.29
N ASN A 338 -19.32 -6.20 -14.70
CA ASN A 338 -19.63 -5.22 -13.67
C ASN A 338 -20.47 -4.06 -14.23
N LEU A 339 -20.10 -3.56 -15.41
CA LEU A 339 -20.84 -2.49 -16.09
C LEU A 339 -22.28 -2.91 -16.37
N LYS A 340 -22.47 -4.10 -16.96
CA LYS A 340 -23.81 -4.65 -17.21
C LYS A 340 -24.63 -4.84 -15.93
N PHE A 341 -23.95 -5.21 -14.83
CA PHE A 341 -24.62 -5.33 -13.53
C PHE A 341 -25.09 -3.99 -12.98
N LEU A 342 -24.37 -2.89 -13.25
CA LEU A 342 -24.73 -1.55 -12.81
C LEU A 342 -25.92 -0.97 -13.62
N GLN A 343 -26.04 -1.32 -14.90
CA GLN A 343 -27.12 -0.84 -15.76
C GLN A 343 -28.47 -1.20 -15.15
N LYS A 344 -29.40 -0.25 -15.18
CA LYS A 344 -30.77 -0.50 -14.78
C LYS A 344 -31.39 -1.47 -15.79
N ASP A 345 -32.15 -2.44 -15.32
CA ASP A 345 -33.02 -3.20 -16.21
C ASP A 345 -34.06 -2.25 -16.77
N PHE A 346 -34.05 -2.05 -18.09
CA PHE A 346 -35.07 -1.31 -18.82
C PHE A 346 -36.29 -2.20 -19.04
#